data_9e3e2cb88a6a332ce0dc10689b19c662
#
_entry.id   9e3e2cb88a6a332ce0dc10689b19c662
#
_cell.length_a   1.000
_cell.length_b   1.000
_cell.length_c   1.000
_cell.angle_alpha   90.00
_cell.angle_beta   90.00
_cell.angle_gamma   90.00
#
_symmetry.space_group_name_H-M   'P 1'
#
loop_
_entity.id
_entity.type
_entity.pdbx_description
1 polymer ?
#
loop_
_entity_poly.entity_id
_entity_poly.type
_entity_poly.pdbx_seq_one_letter_code
_entity_poly.pdbx_strand_id
1 'polypeptide(L)'
;KPLAGMHIVVDAGNGAGGFFAGRILTPLGADTSGSQFLQPDGHFPNHIPNPEDKAAMLAIKEAVIESDADLGLIFDTDVDRMSAVLADGTDVSRNALIAMMAAILAPDYPGSTIITDSVTSDGLHDFLEKDLHLKHLRYMRGYKNVINECIRRNEAGEVSPLAIETSGHGALSENYFLDDGAYLAVKLIIAAAQARAESRTLGDLIADLRYPAEEREIRIKIVGMDDPKAYGREVLAAFEERAKAKGLTIASPSYEGVRIVMDGGWALLRMSLHDPNMPLNIEADAAGGADAIEREVKELLAGFDALDLSGFQS
;
A
#
# COMPACT_ATOMS: atom_id res chain seq x y z
N LYS A 1 -16.90 17.45 -21.74
CA LYS A 1 -15.48 17.17 -21.50
C LYS A 1 -15.13 17.50 -20.04
N PRO A 2 -15.44 16.62 -19.09
CA PRO A 2 -15.29 16.90 -17.65
C PRO A 2 -13.85 17.16 -17.20
N LEU A 3 -12.85 16.70 -17.97
CA LEU A 3 -11.44 16.89 -17.69
C LEU A 3 -10.79 18.01 -18.51
N ALA A 4 -11.60 18.87 -19.16
CA ALA A 4 -11.05 19.97 -19.92
C ALA A 4 -10.21 20.92 -19.05
N GLY A 5 -8.97 21.19 -19.48
CA GLY A 5 -8.00 22.00 -18.74
C GLY A 5 -7.24 21.25 -17.65
N MET A 6 -7.42 19.94 -17.50
CA MET A 6 -6.55 19.09 -16.68
C MET A 6 -5.46 18.47 -17.55
N HIS A 7 -4.25 18.43 -17.03
CA HIS A 7 -3.11 17.74 -17.62
C HIS A 7 -2.79 16.50 -16.79
N ILE A 8 -3.00 15.32 -17.37
CA ILE A 8 -2.83 14.02 -16.68
C ILE A 8 -1.92 13.13 -17.50
N VAL A 9 -0.76 12.79 -16.97
CA VAL A 9 0.18 11.89 -17.62
C VAL A 9 0.01 10.46 -17.13
N VAL A 10 0.23 9.49 -18.02
CA VAL A 10 0.13 8.05 -17.74
C VAL A 10 1.45 7.39 -18.04
N ASP A 11 1.93 6.59 -17.11
CA ASP A 11 3.01 5.63 -17.30
C ASP A 11 2.42 4.22 -17.30
N ALA A 12 2.46 3.54 -18.45
CA ALA A 12 1.98 2.17 -18.58
C ALA A 12 3.10 1.12 -18.48
N GLY A 13 4.35 1.53 -18.28
CA GLY A 13 5.50 0.64 -18.15
C GLY A 13 5.63 -0.40 -19.28
N ASN A 14 5.09 -0.11 -20.46
CA ASN A 14 4.92 -1.06 -21.56
C ASN A 14 4.00 -2.26 -21.23
N GLY A 15 3.16 -2.15 -20.21
CA GLY A 15 2.08 -3.08 -19.90
C GLY A 15 0.80 -2.77 -20.68
N ALA A 16 -0.32 -3.30 -20.21
CA ALA A 16 -1.64 -3.12 -20.85
C ALA A 16 -2.24 -1.72 -20.68
N GLY A 17 -1.75 -0.91 -19.70
CA GLY A 17 -2.37 0.36 -19.25
C GLY A 17 -2.35 1.52 -20.25
N GLY A 18 -1.63 1.41 -21.38
CA GLY A 18 -1.51 2.50 -22.35
C GLY A 18 -2.83 2.97 -22.96
N PHE A 19 -3.87 2.14 -22.96
CA PHE A 19 -5.21 2.52 -23.41
C PHE A 19 -5.81 3.66 -22.58
N PHE A 20 -5.41 3.82 -21.33
CA PHE A 20 -6.03 4.74 -20.39
C PHE A 20 -5.85 6.19 -20.85
N ALA A 21 -4.65 6.58 -21.32
CA ALA A 21 -4.39 7.90 -21.86
C ALA A 21 -5.28 8.21 -23.08
N GLY A 22 -5.20 7.36 -24.12
CA GLY A 22 -5.83 7.64 -25.42
C GLY A 22 -7.33 7.33 -25.48
N ARG A 23 -7.82 6.32 -24.74
CA ARG A 23 -9.22 5.88 -24.83
C ARG A 23 -10.10 6.38 -23.69
N ILE A 24 -9.51 6.80 -22.56
CA ILE A 24 -10.24 7.31 -21.39
C ILE A 24 -10.02 8.80 -21.22
N LEU A 25 -8.79 9.22 -20.97
CA LEU A 25 -8.48 10.61 -20.59
C LEU A 25 -8.70 11.61 -21.74
N THR A 26 -8.11 11.33 -22.91
CA THR A 26 -8.22 12.23 -24.07
C THR A 26 -9.68 12.48 -24.50
N PRO A 27 -10.56 11.47 -24.66
CA PRO A 27 -11.98 11.70 -24.97
C PRO A 27 -12.73 12.50 -23.90
N LEU A 28 -12.35 12.41 -22.63
CA LEU A 28 -12.92 13.16 -21.53
C LEU A 28 -12.38 14.61 -21.47
N GLY A 29 -11.36 14.93 -22.27
CA GLY A 29 -10.87 16.29 -22.49
C GLY A 29 -9.57 16.62 -21.78
N ALA A 30 -8.92 15.67 -21.09
CA ALA A 30 -7.60 15.90 -20.51
C ALA A 30 -6.52 16.06 -21.59
N ASP A 31 -5.53 16.89 -21.31
CA ASP A 31 -4.23 16.82 -21.96
C ASP A 31 -3.47 15.63 -21.40
N THR A 32 -2.93 14.79 -22.28
CA THR A 32 -2.16 13.60 -21.91
C THR A 32 -0.73 13.64 -22.49
N SER A 33 -0.29 14.81 -22.93
CA SER A 33 1.09 15.00 -23.41
C SER A 33 2.07 14.69 -22.27
N GLY A 34 3.22 14.07 -22.61
CA GLY A 34 4.15 13.58 -21.59
C GLY A 34 3.85 12.17 -21.04
N SER A 35 2.70 11.57 -21.40
CA SER A 35 2.45 10.16 -21.09
C SER A 35 3.47 9.26 -21.80
N GLN A 36 3.93 8.20 -21.10
CA GLN A 36 5.09 7.42 -21.52
C GLN A 36 4.85 5.92 -21.47
N PHE A 37 5.67 5.19 -22.23
CA PHE A 37 5.70 3.72 -22.28
C PHE A 37 4.33 3.08 -22.55
N LEU A 38 3.50 3.74 -23.38
CA LEU A 38 2.10 3.37 -23.62
C LEU A 38 1.91 2.15 -24.52
N GLN A 39 2.92 1.78 -25.33
CA GLN A 39 2.82 0.63 -26.23
C GLN A 39 3.21 -0.65 -25.48
N PRO A 40 2.34 -1.69 -25.48
CA PRO A 40 2.67 -2.96 -24.85
C PRO A 40 3.92 -3.61 -25.45
N ASP A 41 4.86 -3.98 -24.58
CA ASP A 41 6.05 -4.75 -24.93
C ASP A 41 6.40 -5.69 -23.76
N GLY A 42 6.24 -6.99 -23.95
CA GLY A 42 6.49 -8.00 -22.92
C GLY A 42 7.96 -8.13 -22.49
N HIS A 43 8.88 -7.36 -23.06
CA HIS A 43 10.27 -7.26 -22.59
C HIS A 43 10.46 -6.14 -21.55
N PHE A 44 9.48 -5.26 -21.40
CA PHE A 44 9.50 -4.13 -20.46
C PHE A 44 10.82 -3.33 -20.51
N PRO A 45 11.17 -2.74 -21.67
CA PRO A 45 12.51 -2.23 -21.91
C PRO A 45 12.89 -0.98 -21.12
N ASN A 46 11.90 -0.29 -20.52
CA ASN A 46 12.12 0.99 -19.84
C ASN A 46 12.24 0.82 -18.32
N HIS A 47 11.29 0.16 -17.70
CA HIS A 47 11.33 -0.23 -16.29
C HIS A 47 10.37 -1.40 -16.04
N ILE A 48 10.50 -2.06 -14.90
CA ILE A 48 9.54 -3.08 -14.47
C ILE A 48 8.19 -2.38 -14.22
N PRO A 49 7.08 -2.82 -14.87
CA PRO A 49 5.76 -2.23 -14.67
C PRO A 49 5.18 -2.65 -13.30
N ASN A 50 5.67 -2.02 -12.24
CA ASN A 50 5.26 -2.28 -10.88
C ASN A 50 5.25 -0.96 -10.08
N PRO A 51 4.10 -0.49 -9.59
CA PRO A 51 3.98 0.72 -8.77
C PRO A 51 4.73 0.69 -7.44
N GLU A 52 5.24 -0.46 -6.99
CA GLU A 52 6.14 -0.58 -5.84
C GLU A 52 7.63 -0.42 -6.22
N ASP A 53 7.97 -0.45 -7.50
CA ASP A 53 9.35 -0.32 -7.97
C ASP A 53 9.80 1.15 -7.94
N LYS A 54 10.96 1.40 -7.35
CA LYS A 54 11.49 2.76 -7.19
C LYS A 54 11.83 3.43 -8.51
N ALA A 55 12.30 2.68 -9.51
CA ALA A 55 12.63 3.23 -10.82
C ALA A 55 11.35 3.59 -11.58
N ALA A 56 10.31 2.76 -11.47
CA ALA A 56 9.00 3.02 -12.04
C ALA A 56 8.35 4.28 -11.44
N MET A 57 8.35 4.41 -10.12
CA MET A 57 7.82 5.60 -9.44
C MET A 57 8.64 6.86 -9.74
N LEU A 58 9.96 6.74 -9.89
CA LEU A 58 10.80 7.87 -10.29
C LEU A 58 10.46 8.32 -11.72
N ALA A 59 10.26 7.38 -12.66
CA ALA A 59 9.94 7.70 -14.05
C ALA A 59 8.62 8.49 -14.18
N ILE A 60 7.55 8.07 -13.49
CA ILE A 60 6.29 8.83 -13.53
C ILE A 60 6.44 10.19 -12.82
N LYS A 61 7.19 10.28 -11.75
CA LYS A 61 7.46 11.54 -11.05
C LYS A 61 8.19 12.53 -11.93
N GLU A 62 9.23 12.10 -12.64
CA GLU A 62 9.94 12.92 -13.62
C GLU A 62 8.99 13.38 -14.73
N ALA A 63 8.15 12.48 -15.28
CA ALA A 63 7.17 12.83 -16.29
C ALA A 63 6.15 13.90 -15.82
N VAL A 64 5.68 13.83 -14.58
CA VAL A 64 4.79 14.84 -13.98
C VAL A 64 5.48 16.19 -13.90
N ILE A 65 6.68 16.25 -13.36
CA ILE A 65 7.42 17.51 -13.17
C ILE A 65 7.85 18.12 -14.51
N GLU A 66 8.39 17.32 -15.43
CA GLU A 66 8.85 17.81 -16.75
C GLU A 66 7.70 18.30 -17.63
N SER A 67 6.52 17.71 -17.50
CA SER A 67 5.33 18.10 -18.26
C SER A 67 4.48 19.18 -17.60
N ASP A 68 4.81 19.59 -16.36
CA ASP A 68 3.95 20.47 -15.53
C ASP A 68 2.52 19.91 -15.43
N ALA A 69 2.41 18.60 -15.20
CA ALA A 69 1.12 17.90 -15.15
C ALA A 69 0.43 18.06 -13.79
N ASP A 70 -0.90 18.11 -13.79
CA ASP A 70 -1.71 18.15 -12.57
C ASP A 70 -1.67 16.81 -11.80
N LEU A 71 -1.49 15.69 -12.52
CA LEU A 71 -1.55 14.35 -11.95
C LEU A 71 -0.78 13.35 -12.84
N GLY A 72 -0.04 12.47 -12.23
CA GLY A 72 0.54 11.28 -12.85
C GLY A 72 -0.15 10.01 -12.38
N LEU A 73 -0.37 9.07 -13.30
CA LEU A 73 -0.92 7.74 -13.03
C LEU A 73 0.06 6.70 -13.52
N ILE A 74 0.35 5.72 -12.70
CA ILE A 74 1.17 4.57 -13.08
C ILE A 74 0.41 3.28 -12.85
N PHE A 75 0.49 2.36 -13.81
CA PHE A 75 -0.14 1.05 -13.76
C PHE A 75 0.92 -0.06 -13.79
N ASP A 76 0.54 -1.21 -13.29
CA ASP A 76 1.33 -2.43 -13.47
C ASP A 76 1.05 -3.12 -14.81
N THR A 77 1.54 -4.34 -14.96
CA THR A 77 1.52 -5.08 -16.23
C THR A 77 0.13 -5.27 -16.81
N ASP A 78 -0.86 -5.62 -16.02
CA ASP A 78 -2.24 -5.98 -16.42
C ASP A 78 -3.32 -5.06 -15.85
N VAL A 79 -2.88 -3.96 -15.16
CA VAL A 79 -3.74 -2.86 -14.71
C VAL A 79 -4.62 -3.21 -13.49
N ASP A 80 -4.27 -4.23 -12.75
CA ASP A 80 -4.95 -4.53 -11.48
C ASP A 80 -4.37 -3.73 -10.31
N ARG A 81 -3.19 -3.09 -10.51
CA ARG A 81 -2.55 -2.16 -9.56
C ARG A 81 -2.33 -0.78 -10.16
N MET A 82 -2.39 0.22 -9.30
CA MET A 82 -2.06 1.58 -9.66
C MET A 82 -1.39 2.33 -8.50
N SER A 83 -0.67 3.38 -8.85
CA SER A 83 -0.26 4.47 -7.96
C SER A 83 -0.36 5.80 -8.70
N ALA A 84 -0.21 6.90 -7.97
CA ALA A 84 -0.28 8.23 -8.55
C ALA A 84 0.84 9.14 -8.04
N VAL A 85 1.05 10.24 -8.73
CA VAL A 85 1.95 11.33 -8.35
C VAL A 85 1.21 12.65 -8.51
N LEU A 86 1.23 13.48 -7.48
CA LEU A 86 0.63 14.81 -7.50
C LEU A 86 1.49 15.80 -8.29
N ALA A 87 0.92 16.96 -8.62
CA ALA A 87 1.58 18.03 -9.40
C ALA A 87 2.92 18.49 -8.79
N ASP A 88 3.08 18.44 -7.49
CA ASP A 88 4.33 18.81 -6.79
C ASP A 88 5.37 17.67 -6.72
N GLY A 89 5.06 16.51 -7.33
CA GLY A 89 5.89 15.32 -7.30
C GLY A 89 5.69 14.46 -6.05
N THR A 90 4.69 14.73 -5.22
CA THR A 90 4.38 13.88 -4.06
C THR A 90 3.80 12.54 -4.51
N ASP A 91 4.38 11.45 -4.01
CA ASP A 91 3.94 10.09 -4.31
C ASP A 91 2.63 9.77 -3.57
N VAL A 92 1.60 9.33 -4.30
CA VAL A 92 0.37 8.75 -3.77
C VAL A 92 0.40 7.24 -4.01
N SER A 93 1.16 6.56 -3.18
CA SER A 93 1.39 5.11 -3.22
C SER A 93 1.27 4.51 -1.82
N ARG A 94 1.17 3.19 -1.71
CA ARG A 94 1.13 2.49 -0.44
C ARG A 94 0.07 3.07 0.52
N ASN A 95 0.46 3.45 1.75
CA ASN A 95 -0.45 4.03 2.75
C ASN A 95 -1.15 5.32 2.25
N ALA A 96 -0.47 6.15 1.46
CA ALA A 96 -1.06 7.37 0.90
C ALA A 96 -2.19 7.07 -0.11
N LEU A 97 -2.04 6.03 -0.94
CA LEU A 97 -3.11 5.60 -1.86
C LEU A 97 -4.32 5.08 -1.09
N ILE A 98 -4.10 4.27 -0.05
CA ILE A 98 -5.17 3.76 0.82
C ILE A 98 -5.91 4.92 1.49
N ALA A 99 -5.18 5.87 2.08
CA ALA A 99 -5.75 7.05 2.72
C ALA A 99 -6.57 7.88 1.73
N MET A 100 -6.05 8.10 0.52
CA MET A 100 -6.70 8.86 -0.54
C MET A 100 -8.02 8.20 -0.97
N MET A 101 -8.00 6.89 -1.24
CA MET A 101 -9.20 6.16 -1.63
C MET A 101 -10.24 6.13 -0.50
N ALA A 102 -9.81 5.96 0.74
CA ALA A 102 -10.69 6.00 1.90
C ALA A 102 -11.32 7.40 2.10
N ALA A 103 -10.54 8.48 1.94
CA ALA A 103 -11.04 9.86 2.02
C ALA A 103 -12.07 10.17 0.93
N ILE A 104 -11.87 9.65 -0.31
CA ILE A 104 -12.84 9.78 -1.40
C ILE A 104 -14.16 9.07 -1.07
N LEU A 105 -14.10 7.92 -0.40
CA LEU A 105 -15.28 7.09 -0.10
C LEU A 105 -16.00 7.48 1.20
N ALA A 106 -15.31 8.10 2.15
CA ALA A 106 -15.83 8.40 3.48
C ALA A 106 -17.19 9.16 3.49
N PRO A 107 -17.42 10.17 2.61
CA PRO A 107 -18.69 10.88 2.57
C PRO A 107 -19.88 9.99 2.19
N ASP A 108 -19.67 9.01 1.30
CA ASP A 108 -20.73 8.11 0.81
C ASP A 108 -20.93 6.90 1.73
N TYR A 109 -19.89 6.52 2.49
CA TYR A 109 -19.88 5.34 3.37
C TYR A 109 -19.43 5.67 4.80
N PRO A 110 -20.12 6.57 5.52
CA PRO A 110 -19.71 6.99 6.86
C PRO A 110 -19.73 5.80 7.84
N GLY A 111 -18.66 5.69 8.65
CA GLY A 111 -18.50 4.64 9.66
C GLY A 111 -18.28 3.23 9.13
N SER A 112 -18.03 3.09 7.82
CA SER A 112 -17.75 1.81 7.17
C SER A 112 -16.37 1.26 7.55
N THR A 113 -16.11 -0.01 7.20
CA THR A 113 -14.83 -0.68 7.46
C THR A 113 -13.97 -0.73 6.19
N ILE A 114 -12.77 -0.22 6.27
CA ILE A 114 -11.74 -0.36 5.22
C ILE A 114 -10.87 -1.56 5.55
N ILE A 115 -10.76 -2.50 4.60
CA ILE A 115 -9.93 -3.70 4.74
C ILE A 115 -8.61 -3.46 4.05
N THR A 116 -7.51 -3.64 4.78
CA THR A 116 -6.16 -3.49 4.24
C THR A 116 -5.29 -4.70 4.52
N ASP A 117 -4.12 -4.75 3.91
CA ASP A 117 -3.10 -5.73 4.29
C ASP A 117 -2.49 -5.42 5.68
N SER A 118 -1.72 -6.38 6.19
CA SER A 118 -1.21 -6.37 7.55
C SER A 118 -0.08 -5.36 7.81
N VAL A 119 0.57 -4.87 6.74
CA VAL A 119 1.79 -4.03 6.84
C VAL A 119 1.50 -2.53 6.79
N THR A 120 0.24 -2.14 6.88
CA THR A 120 -0.15 -0.73 6.90
C THR A 120 0.28 0.00 8.16
N SER A 121 0.56 1.31 8.01
CA SER A 121 1.10 2.16 9.06
C SER A 121 0.11 2.45 10.20
N ASP A 122 0.64 2.84 11.34
CA ASP A 122 -0.19 3.37 12.43
C ASP A 122 -0.70 4.78 12.11
N GLY A 123 0.06 5.57 11.33
CA GLY A 123 -0.42 6.85 10.82
C GLY A 123 -1.65 6.72 9.92
N LEU A 124 -1.68 5.69 9.05
CA LEU A 124 -2.88 5.37 8.26
C LEU A 124 -4.06 4.94 9.16
N HIS A 125 -3.79 4.09 10.15
CA HIS A 125 -4.82 3.63 11.08
C HIS A 125 -5.48 4.82 11.80
N ASP A 126 -4.67 5.72 12.32
CA ASP A 126 -5.14 6.93 12.99
C ASP A 126 -5.94 7.82 12.04
N PHE A 127 -5.46 8.03 10.81
CA PHE A 127 -6.16 8.82 9.81
C PHE A 127 -7.54 8.24 9.48
N LEU A 128 -7.63 6.92 9.26
CA LEU A 128 -8.91 6.28 8.99
C LEU A 128 -9.89 6.40 10.16
N GLU A 129 -9.43 6.14 11.39
CA GLU A 129 -10.33 6.06 12.54
C GLU A 129 -10.60 7.41 13.21
N LYS A 130 -9.58 8.28 13.31
CA LYS A 130 -9.70 9.54 14.05
C LYS A 130 -10.13 10.70 13.14
N ASP A 131 -9.60 10.77 11.93
CA ASP A 131 -9.84 11.89 11.01
C ASP A 131 -11.04 11.62 10.08
N LEU A 132 -11.13 10.41 9.50
CA LEU A 132 -12.24 10.04 8.62
C LEU A 132 -13.41 9.36 9.35
N HIS A 133 -13.29 9.00 10.63
CA HIS A 133 -14.30 8.29 11.42
C HIS A 133 -14.78 6.98 10.76
N LEU A 134 -13.87 6.29 10.07
CA LEU A 134 -14.05 4.97 9.50
C LEU A 134 -13.49 3.91 10.46
N LYS A 135 -13.75 2.64 10.18
CA LYS A 135 -13.12 1.51 10.88
C LYS A 135 -11.99 0.96 10.03
N HIS A 136 -10.89 0.60 10.65
CA HIS A 136 -9.75 0.01 9.97
C HIS A 136 -9.54 -1.44 10.37
N LEU A 137 -9.54 -2.35 9.41
CA LEU A 137 -9.19 -3.75 9.62
C LEU A 137 -7.94 -4.12 8.82
N ARG A 138 -6.85 -4.40 9.52
CA ARG A 138 -5.66 -5.04 8.94
C ARG A 138 -5.90 -6.53 8.85
N TYR A 139 -5.82 -7.09 7.64
CA TYR A 139 -6.02 -8.51 7.36
C TYR A 139 -4.75 -9.15 6.77
N MET A 140 -4.79 -10.44 6.48
CA MET A 140 -3.68 -11.13 5.85
C MET A 140 -3.35 -10.52 4.49
N ARG A 141 -2.06 -10.30 4.24
CA ARG A 141 -1.55 -9.82 2.95
C ARG A 141 -1.90 -10.80 1.82
N GLY A 142 -2.05 -10.24 0.62
CA GLY A 142 -2.47 -10.90 -0.61
C GLY A 142 -3.87 -10.45 -1.03
N TYR A 143 -3.97 -9.90 -2.24
CA TYR A 143 -5.20 -9.27 -2.74
C TYR A 143 -6.46 -10.14 -2.57
N LYS A 144 -6.35 -11.45 -2.80
CA LYS A 144 -7.48 -12.39 -2.56
C LYS A 144 -7.92 -12.42 -1.11
N ASN A 145 -6.99 -12.30 -0.16
CA ASN A 145 -7.32 -12.34 1.26
C ASN A 145 -8.13 -11.11 1.67
N VAL A 146 -7.64 -9.91 1.33
CA VAL A 146 -8.31 -8.65 1.70
C VAL A 146 -9.65 -8.50 0.97
N ILE A 147 -9.73 -8.88 -0.31
CA ILE A 147 -10.98 -8.84 -1.10
C ILE A 147 -12.01 -9.83 -0.54
N ASN A 148 -11.62 -11.07 -0.29
CA ASN A 148 -12.54 -12.09 0.25
C ASN A 148 -13.05 -11.71 1.64
N GLU A 149 -12.22 -11.13 2.49
CA GLU A 149 -12.65 -10.65 3.81
C GLU A 149 -13.63 -9.48 3.67
N CYS A 150 -13.40 -8.58 2.73
CA CYS A 150 -14.31 -7.47 2.42
C CYS A 150 -15.68 -7.99 1.95
N ILE A 151 -15.71 -8.95 1.02
CA ILE A 151 -16.95 -9.61 0.56
C ILE A 151 -17.66 -10.27 1.73
N ARG A 152 -16.96 -11.09 2.51
CA ARG A 152 -17.51 -11.80 3.68
C ARG A 152 -18.18 -10.86 4.68
N ARG A 153 -17.59 -9.68 4.93
CA ARG A 153 -18.17 -8.69 5.85
C ARG A 153 -19.45 -8.08 5.28
N ASN A 154 -19.47 -7.74 4.00
CA ASN A 154 -20.68 -7.24 3.35
C ASN A 154 -21.80 -8.29 3.36
N GLU A 155 -21.48 -9.56 3.12
CA GLU A 155 -22.43 -10.68 3.24
C GLU A 155 -22.96 -10.85 4.68
N ALA A 156 -22.16 -10.53 5.67
CA ALA A 156 -22.56 -10.53 7.08
C ALA A 156 -23.34 -9.27 7.51
N GLY A 157 -23.58 -8.33 6.59
CA GLY A 157 -24.35 -7.10 6.84
C GLY A 157 -23.50 -5.93 7.36
N GLU A 158 -22.17 -6.04 7.39
CA GLU A 158 -21.30 -4.90 7.61
C GLU A 158 -21.09 -4.13 6.30
N VAL A 159 -20.97 -2.80 6.40
CA VAL A 159 -20.62 -1.98 5.23
C VAL A 159 -19.09 -1.89 5.13
N SER A 160 -18.54 -2.49 4.08
CA SER A 160 -17.11 -2.42 3.76
C SER A 160 -16.96 -2.13 2.26
N PRO A 161 -16.78 -0.85 1.87
CA PRO A 161 -16.77 -0.45 0.47
C PRO A 161 -15.46 -0.71 -0.25
N LEU A 162 -14.35 -0.90 0.49
CA LEU A 162 -13.00 -0.95 -0.05
C LEU A 162 -12.16 -2.04 0.62
N ALA A 163 -11.57 -2.89 -0.22
CA ALA A 163 -10.41 -3.71 0.09
C ALA A 163 -9.22 -3.19 -0.70
N ILE A 164 -8.10 -2.88 -0.04
CA ILE A 164 -6.96 -2.29 -0.71
C ILE A 164 -5.64 -2.67 -0.01
N GLU A 165 -4.60 -2.90 -0.79
CA GLU A 165 -3.27 -3.24 -0.29
C GLU A 165 -2.25 -2.14 -0.53
N THR A 166 -1.18 -2.16 0.27
CA THR A 166 -0.01 -1.29 0.06
C THR A 166 0.69 -1.50 -1.28
N SER A 167 0.44 -2.63 -1.94
CA SER A 167 0.95 -2.95 -3.29
C SER A 167 0.26 -2.21 -4.43
N GLY A 168 -0.90 -1.57 -4.17
CA GLY A 168 -1.72 -0.89 -5.17
C GLY A 168 -2.90 -1.70 -5.71
N HIS A 169 -3.04 -2.99 -5.32
CA HIS A 169 -4.26 -3.75 -5.55
C HIS A 169 -5.43 -3.13 -4.80
N GLY A 170 -6.59 -3.04 -5.42
CA GLY A 170 -7.76 -2.52 -4.75
C GLY A 170 -9.07 -2.87 -5.43
N ALA A 171 -10.07 -3.17 -4.61
CA ALA A 171 -11.39 -3.59 -5.03
C ALA A 171 -12.47 -2.79 -4.30
N LEU A 172 -13.42 -2.25 -5.07
CA LEU A 172 -14.55 -1.51 -4.53
C LEU A 172 -15.83 -2.32 -4.63
N SER A 173 -16.68 -2.23 -3.61
CA SER A 173 -18.00 -2.90 -3.60
C SER A 173 -18.87 -2.44 -4.77
N GLU A 174 -18.83 -1.18 -5.15
CA GLU A 174 -19.55 -0.61 -6.30
C GLU A 174 -19.05 -1.13 -7.65
N ASN A 175 -17.82 -1.67 -7.72
CA ASN A 175 -17.23 -2.35 -8.88
C ASN A 175 -17.21 -3.88 -8.69
N TYR A 176 -18.21 -4.45 -8.02
CA TYR A 176 -18.36 -5.90 -7.81
C TYR A 176 -17.16 -6.57 -7.14
N PHE A 177 -16.39 -5.84 -6.36
CA PHE A 177 -15.13 -6.30 -5.72
C PHE A 177 -14.09 -6.82 -6.72
N LEU A 178 -14.11 -6.33 -7.96
CA LEU A 178 -13.05 -6.60 -8.92
C LEU A 178 -11.77 -5.89 -8.47
N ASP A 179 -10.66 -6.60 -8.53
CA ASP A 179 -9.32 -6.04 -8.37
C ASP A 179 -9.00 -5.23 -9.63
N ASP A 180 -9.01 -3.90 -9.53
CA ASP A 180 -9.09 -3.04 -10.70
C ASP A 180 -8.40 -1.68 -10.47
N GLY A 181 -7.12 -1.61 -10.85
CA GLY A 181 -6.33 -0.38 -10.76
C GLY A 181 -6.87 0.74 -11.65
N ALA A 182 -7.47 0.41 -12.81
CA ALA A 182 -8.07 1.42 -13.67
C ALA A 182 -9.30 2.06 -13.03
N TYR A 183 -10.10 1.29 -12.31
CA TYR A 183 -11.25 1.83 -11.59
C TYR A 183 -10.82 2.72 -10.42
N LEU A 184 -9.79 2.33 -9.67
CA LEU A 184 -9.17 3.20 -8.64
C LEU A 184 -8.72 4.52 -9.26
N ALA A 185 -8.05 4.48 -10.43
CA ALA A 185 -7.61 5.67 -11.13
C ALA A 185 -8.79 6.57 -11.54
N VAL A 186 -9.91 6.00 -12.00
CA VAL A 186 -11.12 6.77 -12.32
C VAL A 186 -11.68 7.49 -11.09
N LYS A 187 -11.74 6.82 -9.93
CA LYS A 187 -12.18 7.45 -8.66
C LYS A 187 -11.27 8.62 -8.28
N LEU A 188 -9.97 8.42 -8.41
CA LEU A 188 -8.97 9.45 -8.13
C LEU A 188 -9.13 10.68 -9.06
N ILE A 189 -9.32 10.45 -10.35
CA ILE A 189 -9.51 11.51 -11.35
C ILE A 189 -10.79 12.31 -11.09
N ILE A 190 -11.87 11.64 -10.74
CA ILE A 190 -13.13 12.30 -10.36
C ILE A 190 -12.89 13.21 -9.16
N ALA A 191 -12.24 12.73 -8.12
CA ALA A 191 -11.91 13.52 -6.94
C ALA A 191 -10.98 14.71 -7.27
N ALA A 192 -9.98 14.50 -8.14
CA ALA A 192 -9.10 15.56 -8.61
C ALA A 192 -9.87 16.67 -9.36
N ALA A 193 -10.80 16.29 -10.24
CA ALA A 193 -11.63 17.23 -10.96
C ALA A 193 -12.58 18.02 -10.04
N GLN A 194 -13.14 17.36 -9.02
CA GLN A 194 -13.97 17.99 -8.00
C GLN A 194 -13.17 18.97 -7.13
N ALA A 195 -12.01 18.54 -6.63
CA ALA A 195 -11.11 19.39 -5.84
C ALA A 195 -10.72 20.65 -6.62
N ARG A 196 -10.35 20.49 -7.90
CA ARG A 196 -10.03 21.64 -8.79
C ARG A 196 -11.20 22.60 -8.94
N ALA A 197 -12.42 22.11 -9.11
CA ALA A 197 -13.62 22.95 -9.21
C ALA A 197 -13.86 23.77 -7.94
N GLU A 198 -13.40 23.30 -6.80
CA GLU A 198 -13.46 23.96 -5.50
C GLU A 198 -12.19 24.76 -5.16
N SER A 199 -11.26 24.93 -6.11
CA SER A 199 -9.96 25.57 -5.91
C SER A 199 -9.11 24.91 -4.82
N ARG A 200 -9.23 23.57 -4.69
CA ARG A 200 -8.46 22.71 -3.82
C ARG A 200 -7.59 21.78 -4.64
N THR A 201 -6.67 21.10 -3.98
CA THR A 201 -5.84 20.05 -4.56
C THR A 201 -6.31 18.66 -4.09
N LEU A 202 -5.93 17.63 -4.82
CA LEU A 202 -6.18 16.25 -4.40
C LEU A 202 -5.42 15.92 -3.09
N GLY A 203 -4.22 16.50 -2.91
CA GLY A 203 -3.42 16.34 -1.69
C GLY A 203 -4.11 16.82 -0.41
N ASP A 204 -5.02 17.80 -0.51
CA ASP A 204 -5.76 18.30 0.65
C ASP A 204 -6.64 17.22 1.30
N LEU A 205 -7.01 16.17 0.58
CA LEU A 205 -7.79 15.05 1.11
C LEU A 205 -7.03 14.21 2.15
N ILE A 206 -5.70 14.24 2.09
CA ILE A 206 -4.83 13.46 2.97
C ILE A 206 -3.81 14.34 3.71
N ALA A 207 -4.09 15.65 3.83
CA ALA A 207 -3.18 16.60 4.48
C ALA A 207 -2.85 16.23 5.94
N ASP A 208 -3.78 15.57 6.64
CA ASP A 208 -3.62 15.14 8.01
C ASP A 208 -2.99 13.73 8.16
N LEU A 209 -2.70 13.05 7.04
CA LEU A 209 -2.03 11.75 7.05
C LEU A 209 -0.61 11.89 7.60
N ARG A 210 -0.32 11.16 8.67
CA ARG A 210 1.01 11.12 9.28
C ARG A 210 1.85 9.98 8.69
N TYR A 211 3.11 10.28 8.44
CA TYR A 211 4.10 9.32 7.95
C TYR A 211 5.06 8.98 9.09
N PRO A 212 5.52 7.72 9.18
CA PRO A 212 6.59 7.36 10.11
C PRO A 212 7.89 8.08 9.74
N ALA A 213 8.75 8.29 10.71
CA ALA A 213 10.08 8.84 10.46
C ALA A 213 11.02 7.82 9.79
N GLU A 214 10.80 6.53 10.08
CA GLU A 214 11.58 5.43 9.49
C GLU A 214 10.68 4.22 9.21
N GLU A 215 10.91 3.60 8.04
CA GLU A 215 10.33 2.31 7.63
C GLU A 215 11.44 1.36 7.22
N ARG A 216 11.30 0.07 7.59
CA ARG A 216 12.23 -0.99 7.14
C ARG A 216 11.46 -2.28 6.82
N GLU A 217 11.91 -2.98 5.78
CA GLU A 217 11.56 -4.36 5.52
C GLU A 217 12.83 -5.20 5.49
N ILE A 218 12.92 -6.21 6.37
CA ILE A 218 14.02 -7.17 6.43
C ILE A 218 13.46 -8.55 6.09
N ARG A 219 14.05 -9.22 5.11
CA ARG A 219 13.66 -10.58 4.71
C ARG A 219 14.58 -11.60 5.38
N ILE A 220 14.17 -12.13 6.50
CA ILE A 220 14.91 -13.12 7.28
C ILE A 220 14.76 -14.49 6.59
N LYS A 221 15.83 -15.00 5.99
CA LYS A 221 15.80 -16.32 5.33
C LYS A 221 15.80 -17.44 6.35
N ILE A 222 15.06 -18.52 6.06
CA ILE A 222 15.13 -19.79 6.79
C ILE A 222 16.04 -20.70 5.98
N VAL A 223 17.15 -21.15 6.57
CA VAL A 223 18.18 -21.92 5.88
C VAL A 223 18.34 -23.29 6.49
N GLY A 224 18.61 -24.32 5.67
CA GLY A 224 18.94 -25.66 6.13
C GLY A 224 17.80 -26.46 6.77
N MET A 225 16.54 -26.07 6.57
CA MET A 225 15.35 -26.75 7.10
C MET A 225 14.60 -27.51 6.00
N ASP A 226 14.19 -28.74 6.29
CA ASP A 226 13.37 -29.56 5.38
C ASP A 226 11.94 -29.01 5.27
N ASP A 227 11.37 -28.49 6.37
CA ASP A 227 10.07 -27.80 6.40
C ASP A 227 10.21 -26.37 6.96
N PRO A 228 10.57 -25.39 6.11
CA PRO A 228 10.70 -23.99 6.53
C PRO A 228 9.40 -23.41 7.11
N LYS A 229 8.23 -23.88 6.63
CA LYS A 229 6.94 -23.38 7.11
C LYS A 229 6.62 -23.87 8.54
N ALA A 230 6.94 -25.12 8.85
CA ALA A 230 6.81 -25.62 10.22
C ALA A 230 7.73 -24.86 11.17
N TYR A 231 9.00 -24.73 10.79
CA TYR A 231 9.99 -23.98 11.57
C TYR A 231 9.56 -22.51 11.78
N GLY A 232 9.10 -21.83 10.75
CA GLY A 232 8.61 -20.45 10.88
C GLY A 232 7.41 -20.30 11.82
N ARG A 233 6.51 -21.31 11.87
CA ARG A 233 5.41 -21.32 12.86
C ARG A 233 5.95 -21.44 14.29
N GLU A 234 6.97 -22.28 14.52
CA GLU A 234 7.62 -22.39 15.83
C GLU A 234 8.30 -21.08 16.23
N VAL A 235 8.99 -20.44 15.30
CA VAL A 235 9.60 -19.12 15.50
C VAL A 235 8.55 -18.09 15.89
N LEU A 236 7.42 -18.00 15.16
CA LEU A 236 6.35 -17.03 15.46
C LEU A 236 5.75 -17.28 16.85
N ALA A 237 5.47 -18.52 17.21
CA ALA A 237 4.94 -18.85 18.53
C ALA A 237 5.90 -18.45 19.66
N ALA A 238 7.18 -18.79 19.52
CA ALA A 238 8.19 -18.40 20.50
C ALA A 238 8.44 -16.89 20.54
N PHE A 239 8.41 -16.21 19.38
CA PHE A 239 8.53 -14.74 19.29
C PHE A 239 7.39 -14.05 20.07
N GLU A 240 6.16 -14.52 19.90
CA GLU A 240 5.00 -14.00 20.63
C GLU A 240 5.11 -14.22 22.14
N GLU A 241 5.48 -15.43 22.57
CA GLU A 241 5.66 -15.77 23.99
C GLU A 241 6.76 -14.93 24.64
N ARG A 242 7.91 -14.78 23.96
CA ARG A 242 9.03 -13.97 24.45
C ARG A 242 8.68 -12.48 24.54
N ALA A 243 7.96 -11.96 23.54
CA ALA A 243 7.48 -10.58 23.56
C ALA A 243 6.55 -10.32 24.74
N LYS A 244 5.59 -11.24 25.00
CA LYS A 244 4.70 -11.18 26.17
C LYS A 244 5.48 -11.26 27.49
N ALA A 245 6.47 -12.13 27.58
CA ALA A 245 7.30 -12.27 28.77
C ALA A 245 8.14 -11.02 29.07
N LYS A 246 8.52 -10.26 28.05
CA LYS A 246 9.17 -8.94 28.18
C LYS A 246 8.17 -7.80 28.47
N GLY A 247 6.88 -8.07 28.48
CA GLY A 247 5.85 -7.06 28.70
C GLY A 247 5.52 -6.21 27.48
N LEU A 248 5.92 -6.65 26.28
CA LEU A 248 5.57 -5.94 25.03
C LEU A 248 4.10 -6.17 24.67
N THR A 249 3.47 -5.17 24.10
CA THR A 249 2.09 -5.26 23.64
C THR A 249 2.02 -5.98 22.30
N ILE A 250 1.15 -6.99 22.19
CA ILE A 250 0.83 -7.66 20.92
C ILE A 250 -0.46 -7.04 20.37
N ALA A 251 -0.43 -6.62 19.11
CA ALA A 251 -1.63 -6.09 18.44
C ALA A 251 -2.71 -7.18 18.34
N SER A 252 -3.96 -6.81 18.64
CA SER A 252 -5.12 -7.71 18.57
C SER A 252 -6.33 -6.95 18.03
N PRO A 253 -7.08 -7.52 17.06
CA PRO A 253 -6.81 -8.80 16.41
C PRO A 253 -5.56 -8.76 15.49
N SER A 254 -4.87 -9.89 15.35
CA SER A 254 -3.84 -10.10 14.34
C SER A 254 -4.22 -11.31 13.50
N TYR A 255 -4.29 -11.13 12.19
CA TYR A 255 -4.66 -12.17 11.24
C TYR A 255 -3.45 -12.75 10.52
N GLU A 256 -2.30 -12.08 10.61
CA GLU A 256 -1.05 -12.50 9.98
C GLU A 256 0.15 -12.21 10.87
N GLY A 257 0.90 -13.25 11.22
CA GLY A 257 2.12 -13.11 12.01
C GLY A 257 1.90 -12.53 13.41
N VAL A 258 2.94 -11.90 13.93
CA VAL A 258 2.95 -11.28 15.25
C VAL A 258 3.38 -9.82 15.12
N ARG A 259 2.46 -8.89 15.41
CA ARG A 259 2.74 -7.46 15.46
C ARG A 259 2.94 -7.05 16.90
N ILE A 260 4.16 -6.66 17.24
CA ILE A 260 4.50 -6.06 18.53
C ILE A 260 4.40 -4.53 18.42
N VAL A 261 3.78 -3.91 19.43
CA VAL A 261 3.64 -2.46 19.54
C VAL A 261 4.53 -2.00 20.68
N MET A 262 5.37 -1.01 20.42
CA MET A 262 6.32 -0.45 21.35
C MET A 262 6.13 1.06 21.43
N ASP A 263 6.72 1.68 22.45
CA ASP A 263 6.77 3.13 22.52
C ASP A 263 7.59 3.67 21.34
N GLY A 264 6.95 4.48 20.48
CA GLY A 264 7.56 5.07 19.30
C GLY A 264 7.64 4.18 18.05
N GLY A 265 6.84 3.09 17.97
CA GLY A 265 6.74 2.31 16.73
C GLY A 265 6.25 0.87 16.90
N TRP A 266 6.41 0.09 15.86
CA TRP A 266 5.98 -1.31 15.84
C TRP A 266 6.86 -2.18 14.96
N ALA A 267 6.78 -3.50 15.17
CA ALA A 267 7.36 -4.49 14.26
C ALA A 267 6.36 -5.62 14.02
N LEU A 268 6.27 -6.07 12.75
CA LEU A 268 5.48 -7.23 12.34
C LEU A 268 6.40 -8.31 11.76
N LEU A 269 6.48 -9.44 12.45
CA LEU A 269 7.13 -10.64 11.93
C LEU A 269 6.07 -11.60 11.38
N ARG A 270 6.22 -12.05 10.15
CA ARG A 270 5.27 -12.96 9.50
C ARG A 270 5.97 -13.99 8.62
N MET A 271 5.25 -14.99 8.16
CA MET A 271 5.74 -15.92 7.14
C MET A 271 5.49 -15.34 5.73
N SER A 272 6.45 -15.54 4.82
CA SER A 272 6.20 -15.34 3.41
C SER A 272 5.22 -16.41 2.88
N LEU A 273 4.34 -16.01 1.96
CA LEU A 273 3.41 -16.94 1.30
C LEU A 273 4.14 -17.91 0.36
N HIS A 274 5.19 -17.43 -0.30
CA HIS A 274 5.83 -18.12 -1.43
C HIS A 274 7.24 -18.62 -1.09
N ASP A 275 8.04 -17.81 -0.40
CA ASP A 275 9.45 -18.06 -0.18
C ASP A 275 9.73 -18.59 1.23
N PRO A 276 10.84 -19.35 1.44
CA PRO A 276 11.26 -19.79 2.76
C PRO A 276 11.93 -18.64 3.54
N ASN A 277 11.19 -17.58 3.77
CA ASN A 277 11.65 -16.43 4.56
C ASN A 277 10.53 -15.88 5.44
N MET A 278 10.96 -15.11 6.43
CA MET A 278 10.09 -14.38 7.35
C MET A 278 10.31 -12.88 7.15
N PRO A 279 9.42 -12.19 6.42
CA PRO A 279 9.47 -10.73 6.35
C PRO A 279 9.22 -10.12 7.72
N LEU A 280 10.08 -9.16 8.07
CA LEU A 280 9.97 -8.29 9.23
C LEU A 280 9.75 -6.88 8.72
N ASN A 281 8.59 -6.29 9.04
CA ASN A 281 8.29 -4.89 8.77
C ASN A 281 8.42 -4.10 10.07
N ILE A 282 9.09 -2.94 10.01
CA ILE A 282 9.32 -2.03 11.15
C ILE A 282 8.88 -0.62 10.73
N GLU A 283 8.19 0.07 11.61
CA GLU A 283 8.02 1.52 11.55
C GLU A 283 8.44 2.15 12.87
N ALA A 284 9.01 3.34 12.78
CA ALA A 284 9.36 4.15 13.93
C ALA A 284 8.94 5.62 13.75
N ASP A 285 8.48 6.22 14.84
CA ASP A 285 7.97 7.60 14.87
C ASP A 285 9.09 8.65 14.95
N ALA A 286 10.32 8.22 15.22
CA ALA A 286 11.49 9.09 15.34
C ALA A 286 12.70 8.51 14.63
N ALA A 287 13.59 9.37 14.19
CA ALA A 287 14.88 8.98 13.59
C ALA A 287 15.74 8.16 14.58
N GLY A 288 16.30 7.04 14.12
CA GLY A 288 17.03 6.07 14.93
C GLY A 288 16.14 5.10 15.73
N GLY A 289 14.82 5.29 15.70
CA GLY A 289 13.85 4.41 16.37
C GLY A 289 13.82 3.01 15.78
N ALA A 290 13.95 2.90 14.46
CA ALA A 290 13.98 1.59 13.79
C ALA A 290 15.16 0.73 14.24
N ASP A 291 16.32 1.32 14.55
CA ASP A 291 17.46 0.57 15.10
C ASP A 291 17.16 -0.01 16.48
N ALA A 292 16.43 0.73 17.32
CA ALA A 292 16.03 0.26 18.65
C ALA A 292 15.05 -0.92 18.56
N ILE A 293 14.05 -0.80 17.67
CA ILE A 293 13.07 -1.84 17.41
C ILE A 293 13.75 -3.10 16.84
N GLU A 294 14.66 -2.90 15.90
CA GLU A 294 15.41 -3.98 15.26
C GLU A 294 16.25 -4.78 16.28
N ARG A 295 16.93 -4.10 17.20
CA ARG A 295 17.67 -4.74 18.30
C ARG A 295 16.74 -5.60 19.19
N GLU A 296 15.58 -5.04 19.55
CA GLU A 296 14.60 -5.76 20.37
C GLU A 296 14.10 -7.03 19.65
N VAL A 297 13.77 -6.92 18.35
CA VAL A 297 13.37 -8.09 17.54
C VAL A 297 14.50 -9.12 17.46
N LYS A 298 15.74 -8.68 17.26
CA LYS A 298 16.92 -9.56 17.19
C LYS A 298 17.12 -10.36 18.49
N GLU A 299 16.91 -9.72 19.65
CA GLU A 299 16.92 -10.41 20.94
C GLU A 299 15.80 -11.46 21.07
N LEU A 300 14.59 -11.12 20.62
CA LEU A 300 13.45 -12.05 20.63
C LEU A 300 13.67 -13.26 19.71
N LEU A 301 14.47 -13.12 18.66
CA LEU A 301 14.83 -14.18 17.72
C LEU A 301 16.12 -14.95 18.10
N ALA A 302 16.76 -14.61 19.20
CA ALA A 302 18.00 -15.27 19.61
C ALA A 302 17.82 -16.79 19.82
N GLY A 303 18.78 -17.58 19.33
CA GLY A 303 18.78 -19.04 19.47
C GLY A 303 17.98 -19.81 18.40
N PHE A 304 17.49 -19.12 17.38
CA PHE A 304 16.93 -19.74 16.16
C PHE A 304 18.02 -19.83 15.08
N ASP A 305 18.85 -20.86 15.13
CA ASP A 305 20.08 -20.97 14.32
C ASP A 305 19.81 -21.11 12.81
N ALA A 306 18.60 -21.50 12.40
CA ALA A 306 18.24 -21.58 10.99
C ALA A 306 17.73 -20.23 10.42
N LEU A 307 17.69 -19.16 11.21
CA LEU A 307 17.38 -17.81 10.71
C LEU A 307 18.65 -17.08 10.29
N ASP A 308 18.69 -16.61 9.05
CA ASP A 308 19.74 -15.73 8.56
C ASP A 308 19.45 -14.29 9.00
N LEU A 309 20.07 -13.86 10.08
CA LEU A 309 19.93 -12.52 10.65
C LEU A 309 20.95 -11.52 10.09
N SER A 310 21.67 -11.84 9.02
CA SER A 310 22.68 -10.97 8.41
C SER A 310 22.11 -9.65 7.83
N GLY A 311 20.80 -9.64 7.55
CA GLY A 311 20.10 -8.43 7.09
C GLY A 311 19.82 -7.40 8.18
N PHE A 312 20.04 -7.73 9.47
CA PHE A 312 19.91 -6.77 10.56
C PHE A 312 21.10 -5.83 10.59
N GLN A 313 20.86 -4.56 10.88
CA GLN A 313 21.94 -3.63 11.10
C GLN A 313 22.66 -3.98 12.41
N SER A 314 24.00 -3.92 12.38
CA SER A 314 24.89 -4.30 13.50
C SER A 314 24.97 -3.22 14.58
#